data_b4da9f170bf151570fc51c1f511c0715
#
_entry.id   b4da9f170bf151570fc51c1f511c0715
#
_cell.length_a   1.000
_cell.length_b   1.000
_cell.length_c   1.000
_cell.angle_alpha   90.00
_cell.angle_beta   90.00
_cell.angle_gamma   90.00
#
_symmetry.space_group_name_H-M   'P 1'
#
loop_
_entity.id
_entity.type
_entity.pdbx_description
1 polymer ?
#
loop_
_entity_poly.entity_id
_entity_poly.type
_entity_poly.pdbx_seq_one_letter_code
_entity_poly.pdbx_strand_id
1 'polypeptide(L)'
;MEIIRFFLIILMWFLIIGFSCNFIMQTISYSFYKSAKKINEISYEPQFIKFNDTLTGYGYNLEKPSDRVILFFSGSNYIAYNSVGIYSGKFDCTFISADYYGTQHSKGKMNLKTMQQTATELYDWAEKEYPQAHIVIMGHSYGTGIATYLAGVREVQSLFIAAGYRDVSDLYNKMVPIFWGPLRIFISNNIQAAEYAKNVSCPVYVIGSDSDTTLNASLQKKVAECFNNSEIKIFDDVSHEDYLSL
;
A
#
# COMPACT_ATOMS: atom_id res chain seq x y z
N MET A 1 -42.94 -13.74 20.96
CA MET A 1 -42.45 -12.33 21.09
C MET A 1 -41.06 -12.29 21.75
N GLU A 2 -40.82 -13.01 22.83
CA GLU A 2 -39.52 -13.00 23.55
C GLU A 2 -38.36 -13.55 22.72
N ILE A 3 -38.55 -14.63 21.97
CA ILE A 3 -37.52 -15.22 21.11
C ILE A 3 -37.04 -14.18 20.05
N ILE A 4 -37.96 -13.44 19.45
CA ILE A 4 -37.64 -12.42 18.47
C ILE A 4 -36.82 -11.28 19.11
N ARG A 5 -37.20 -10.85 20.31
CA ARG A 5 -36.46 -9.83 21.08
C ARG A 5 -35.04 -10.32 21.40
N PHE A 6 -34.88 -11.56 21.81
CA PHE A 6 -33.59 -12.15 22.09
C PHE A 6 -32.67 -12.15 20.87
N PHE A 7 -33.16 -12.56 19.71
CA PHE A 7 -32.39 -12.51 18.46
C PHE A 7 -32.04 -11.07 18.04
N LEU A 8 -32.95 -10.12 18.19
CA LEU A 8 -32.69 -8.72 17.89
C LEU A 8 -31.59 -8.12 18.81
N ILE A 9 -31.57 -8.49 20.09
CA ILE A 9 -30.55 -8.06 21.03
C ILE A 9 -29.17 -8.63 20.63
N ILE A 10 -29.11 -9.94 20.29
CA ILE A 10 -27.87 -10.56 19.81
C ILE A 10 -27.36 -9.87 18.53
N LEU A 11 -28.24 -9.65 17.57
CA LEU A 11 -27.89 -8.96 16.32
C LEU A 11 -27.37 -7.54 16.60
N MET A 12 -28.04 -6.81 17.48
CA MET A 12 -27.60 -5.45 17.85
C MET A 12 -26.18 -5.45 18.44
N TRP A 13 -25.89 -6.35 19.39
CA TRP A 13 -24.56 -6.46 19.97
C TRP A 13 -23.51 -6.88 18.95
N PHE A 14 -23.84 -7.81 18.07
CA PHE A 14 -22.99 -8.25 16.97
C PHE A 14 -22.60 -7.07 16.06
N LEU A 15 -23.58 -6.22 15.66
CA LEU A 15 -23.34 -5.04 14.86
C LEU A 15 -22.47 -4.02 15.61
N ILE A 16 -22.77 -3.76 16.88
CA ILE A 16 -22.00 -2.81 17.71
C ILE A 16 -20.54 -3.26 17.82
N ILE A 17 -20.29 -4.52 18.12
CA ILE A 17 -18.93 -5.08 18.26
C ILE A 17 -18.20 -5.00 16.92
N GLY A 18 -18.82 -5.43 15.82
CA GLY A 18 -18.21 -5.43 14.49
C GLY A 18 -17.78 -4.03 14.03
N PHE A 19 -18.67 -3.05 14.15
CA PHE A 19 -18.34 -1.65 13.78
C PHE A 19 -17.31 -1.02 14.74
N SER A 20 -17.39 -1.32 16.04
CA SER A 20 -16.41 -0.80 17.00
C SER A 20 -15.01 -1.35 16.74
N CYS A 21 -14.87 -2.64 16.49
CA CYS A 21 -13.59 -3.25 16.13
C CYS A 21 -13.03 -2.65 14.84
N ASN A 22 -13.85 -2.48 13.79
CA ASN A 22 -13.41 -1.83 12.58
C ASN A 22 -12.96 -0.38 12.82
N PHE A 23 -13.70 0.40 13.59
CA PHE A 23 -13.34 1.78 13.92
C PHE A 23 -11.97 1.86 14.64
N ILE A 24 -11.75 0.98 15.60
CA ILE A 24 -10.48 0.88 16.33
C ILE A 24 -9.34 0.54 15.36
N MET A 25 -9.51 -0.49 14.53
CA MET A 25 -8.49 -0.92 13.60
C MET A 25 -8.14 0.15 12.57
N GLN A 26 -9.12 0.86 12.04
CA GLN A 26 -8.86 1.99 11.14
C GLN A 26 -8.15 3.15 11.83
N THR A 27 -8.56 3.47 13.06
CA THR A 27 -7.92 4.53 13.82
C THR A 27 -6.45 4.20 14.07
N ILE A 28 -6.14 2.96 14.43
CA ILE A 28 -4.77 2.49 14.59
C ILE A 28 -4.00 2.60 13.27
N SER A 29 -4.53 2.05 12.18
CA SER A 29 -3.88 2.07 10.88
C SER A 29 -3.55 3.50 10.41
N TYR A 30 -4.49 4.43 10.53
CA TYR A 30 -4.27 5.81 10.12
C TYR A 30 -3.37 6.59 11.09
N SER A 31 -3.33 6.22 12.37
CA SER A 31 -2.44 6.85 13.34
C SER A 31 -0.96 6.59 13.02
N PHE A 32 -0.62 5.41 12.52
CA PHE A 32 0.75 5.10 12.09
C PHE A 32 1.24 6.06 11.00
N TYR A 33 0.43 6.33 9.99
CA TYR A 33 0.79 7.28 8.93
C TYR A 33 0.92 8.72 9.45
N LYS A 34 0.04 9.14 10.36
CA LYS A 34 0.05 10.50 10.92
C LYS A 34 1.19 10.72 11.93
N SER A 35 1.58 9.68 12.66
CA SER A 35 2.64 9.76 13.67
C SER A 35 4.03 9.52 13.10
N ALA A 36 4.14 9.05 11.86
CA ALA A 36 5.41 8.79 11.21
C ALA A 36 6.27 10.07 11.12
N LYS A 37 7.56 9.93 11.43
CA LYS A 37 8.52 11.04 11.48
C LYS A 37 9.68 10.81 10.54
N LYS A 38 10.31 11.88 10.12
CA LYS A 38 11.59 11.81 9.41
C LYS A 38 12.64 11.12 10.27
N ILE A 39 13.36 10.20 9.65
CA ILE A 39 14.53 9.56 10.24
C ILE A 39 15.78 10.39 9.94
N ASN A 40 16.77 10.32 10.80
CA ASN A 40 18.03 11.05 10.62
C ASN A 40 19.04 10.31 9.73
N GLU A 41 18.93 8.98 9.69
CA GLU A 41 19.83 8.14 8.92
C GLU A 41 19.21 7.81 7.56
N ILE A 42 19.56 8.62 6.55
CA ILE A 42 19.21 8.40 5.15
C ILE A 42 20.48 8.23 4.33
N SER A 43 20.43 7.39 3.32
CA SER A 43 21.56 7.11 2.43
C SER A 43 21.58 8.03 1.21
N TYR A 44 20.43 8.58 0.84
CA TYR A 44 20.23 9.41 -0.36
C TYR A 44 19.42 10.64 0.00
N GLU A 45 19.82 11.82 -0.49
CA GLU A 45 19.12 13.07 -0.19
C GLU A 45 17.82 13.18 -1.00
N PRO A 46 16.63 13.17 -0.35
CA PRO A 46 15.36 13.28 -1.05
C PRO A 46 15.09 14.72 -1.48
N GLN A 47 14.74 14.90 -2.74
CA GLN A 47 14.30 16.18 -3.29
C GLN A 47 12.79 16.35 -3.08
N PHE A 48 12.38 17.47 -2.49
CA PHE A 48 10.96 17.76 -2.26
C PHE A 48 10.23 18.03 -3.59
N ILE A 49 9.05 17.42 -3.75
CA ILE A 49 8.19 17.60 -4.93
C ILE A 49 6.83 18.13 -4.48
N LYS A 50 6.33 19.11 -5.22
CA LYS A 50 4.95 19.56 -5.15
C LYS A 50 4.23 19.10 -6.42
N PHE A 51 3.46 18.03 -6.32
CA PHE A 51 2.74 17.47 -7.49
C PHE A 51 1.59 18.38 -7.92
N ASN A 52 0.90 18.99 -6.94
CA ASN A 52 -0.10 20.04 -7.13
C ASN A 52 -0.19 20.91 -5.87
N ASP A 53 -1.23 21.76 -5.74
CA ASP A 53 -1.39 22.68 -4.59
C ASP A 53 -1.68 21.98 -3.26
N THR A 54 -2.00 20.71 -3.27
CA THR A 54 -2.43 19.93 -2.11
C THR A 54 -1.66 18.63 -1.92
N LEU A 55 -1.02 18.08 -2.95
CA LEU A 55 -0.27 16.83 -2.90
C LEU A 55 1.22 17.09 -3.02
N THR A 56 1.97 16.53 -2.07
CA THR A 56 3.43 16.64 -2.00
C THR A 56 4.08 15.28 -1.81
N GLY A 57 5.39 15.22 -1.97
CA GLY A 57 6.19 14.03 -1.73
C GLY A 57 7.66 14.30 -1.96
N TYR A 58 8.38 13.25 -2.31
CA TYR A 58 9.82 13.31 -2.51
C TYR A 58 10.23 12.41 -3.67
N GLY A 59 11.36 12.76 -4.28
CA GLY A 59 11.97 11.96 -5.32
C GLY A 59 13.50 12.01 -5.26
N TYR A 60 14.09 11.15 -6.03
CA TYR A 60 15.53 11.04 -6.22
C TYR A 60 15.82 10.91 -7.70
N ASN A 61 16.96 11.48 -8.15
CA ASN A 61 17.40 11.41 -9.54
C ASN A 61 16.41 12.06 -10.55
N LEU A 62 15.80 13.18 -10.14
CA LEU A 62 14.73 13.84 -10.92
C LEU A 62 15.21 14.52 -12.18
N GLU A 63 16.47 14.99 -12.20
CA GLU A 63 17.03 15.79 -13.31
C GLU A 63 17.71 14.95 -14.40
N LYS A 64 17.97 13.67 -14.12
CA LYS A 64 18.57 12.77 -15.10
C LYS A 64 17.50 12.15 -15.98
N PRO A 65 17.64 12.19 -17.30
CA PRO A 65 16.78 11.43 -18.19
C PRO A 65 16.90 9.95 -17.83
N SER A 66 15.85 9.37 -17.29
CA SER A 66 15.77 7.95 -16.99
C SER A 66 14.76 7.30 -17.92
N ASP A 67 15.11 6.16 -18.47
CA ASP A 67 14.17 5.34 -19.25
C ASP A 67 13.11 4.66 -18.34
N ARG A 68 13.31 4.74 -17.00
CA ARG A 68 12.41 4.18 -16.00
C ARG A 68 12.15 5.14 -14.85
N VAL A 69 10.90 5.12 -14.38
CA VAL A 69 10.46 5.84 -13.19
C VAL A 69 9.79 4.84 -12.26
N ILE A 70 10.28 4.74 -11.03
CA ILE A 70 9.65 3.92 -9.99
C ILE A 70 8.73 4.81 -9.16
N LEU A 71 7.45 4.45 -9.08
CA LEU A 71 6.48 5.02 -8.16
C LEU A 71 6.30 4.07 -6.98
N PHE A 72 6.69 4.51 -5.80
CA PHE A 72 6.75 3.66 -4.61
C PHE A 72 5.67 3.98 -3.59
N PHE A 73 4.99 2.93 -3.12
CA PHE A 73 3.96 2.97 -2.09
C PHE A 73 4.37 2.06 -0.92
N SER A 74 4.70 2.64 0.22
CA SER A 74 5.14 1.89 1.38
C SER A 74 4.03 1.58 2.38
N GLY A 75 4.36 0.78 3.38
CA GLY A 75 3.47 0.32 4.43
C GLY A 75 3.20 1.35 5.54
N SER A 76 2.78 0.85 6.70
CA SER A 76 2.56 1.66 7.90
C SER A 76 3.83 2.41 8.33
N ASN A 77 3.68 3.50 9.07
CA ASN A 77 4.78 4.43 9.42
C ASN A 77 5.45 5.11 8.22
N TYR A 78 4.76 5.13 7.10
CA TYR A 78 5.26 5.68 5.87
C TYR A 78 5.30 7.20 5.86
N ILE A 79 6.43 7.72 5.42
CA ILE A 79 6.55 9.04 4.80
C ILE A 79 7.44 8.95 3.57
N ALA A 80 7.11 9.69 2.54
CA ALA A 80 7.83 9.66 1.26
C ALA A 80 9.31 10.01 1.43
N TYR A 81 9.65 10.94 2.31
CA TYR A 81 11.03 11.32 2.62
C TYR A 81 11.89 10.12 3.03
N ASN A 82 11.42 9.30 3.99
CA ASN A 82 12.18 8.16 4.48
C ASN A 82 12.36 7.10 3.39
N SER A 83 11.29 6.82 2.65
CA SER A 83 11.35 5.80 1.59
C SER A 83 12.31 6.18 0.47
N VAL A 84 12.27 7.43 0.03
CA VAL A 84 13.21 7.93 -0.98
C VAL A 84 14.64 7.95 -0.40
N GLY A 85 14.82 8.42 0.82
CA GLY A 85 16.13 8.51 1.45
C GLY A 85 16.81 7.18 1.75
N ILE A 86 16.03 6.10 1.93
CA ILE A 86 16.57 4.77 2.23
C ILE A 86 16.79 3.94 0.96
N TYR A 87 15.83 3.97 0.03
CA TYR A 87 15.76 2.96 -1.03
C TYR A 87 16.17 3.45 -2.40
N SER A 88 16.01 4.77 -2.70
CA SER A 88 16.08 5.28 -4.07
C SER A 88 17.38 4.97 -4.82
N GLY A 89 18.51 5.13 -4.18
CA GLY A 89 19.81 4.93 -4.85
C GLY A 89 20.21 3.47 -5.07
N LYS A 90 19.38 2.53 -4.65
CA LYS A 90 19.54 1.11 -5.03
C LYS A 90 19.09 0.85 -6.47
N PHE A 91 18.37 1.80 -7.05
CA PHE A 91 17.86 1.74 -8.40
C PHE A 91 18.53 2.79 -9.27
N ASP A 92 19.10 2.39 -10.39
CA ASP A 92 19.69 3.35 -11.37
C ASP A 92 18.58 3.95 -12.24
N CYS A 93 17.64 4.64 -11.59
CA CYS A 93 16.52 5.30 -12.25
C CYS A 93 15.91 6.39 -11.35
N THR A 94 14.94 7.12 -11.87
CA THR A 94 14.14 8.06 -11.08
C THR A 94 13.25 7.29 -10.10
N PHE A 95 13.28 7.69 -8.83
CA PHE A 95 12.47 7.06 -7.76
C PHE A 95 11.63 8.12 -7.06
N ILE A 96 10.31 7.93 -7.01
CA ILE A 96 9.37 8.94 -6.53
C ILE A 96 8.36 8.31 -5.57
N SER A 97 8.01 9.06 -4.54
CA SER A 97 6.97 8.68 -3.60
C SER A 97 6.18 9.90 -3.13
N ALA A 98 4.87 9.75 -2.96
CA ALA A 98 4.00 10.81 -2.49
C ALA A 98 3.51 10.55 -1.06
N ASP A 99 3.41 11.59 -0.24
CA ASP A 99 2.73 11.51 1.05
C ASP A 99 1.23 11.51 0.82
N TYR A 100 0.51 10.54 1.43
CA TYR A 100 -0.94 10.47 1.28
C TYR A 100 -1.64 11.75 1.76
N TYR A 101 -2.76 12.09 1.15
CA TYR A 101 -3.59 13.21 1.60
C TYR A 101 -3.88 13.14 3.11
N GLY A 102 -3.65 14.27 3.81
CA GLY A 102 -3.82 14.37 5.26
C GLY A 102 -2.64 13.87 6.08
N THR A 103 -1.50 13.58 5.43
CA THR A 103 -0.23 13.25 6.09
C THR A 103 0.87 14.22 5.67
N GLN A 104 1.85 14.44 6.52
CA GLN A 104 3.00 15.33 6.28
C GLN A 104 2.57 16.72 5.73
N HIS A 105 3.03 17.09 4.54
CA HIS A 105 2.70 18.35 3.88
C HIS A 105 1.52 18.25 2.90
N SER A 106 1.00 17.03 2.64
CA SER A 106 -0.18 16.82 1.80
C SER A 106 -1.46 17.20 2.55
N LYS A 107 -2.25 18.12 1.97
CA LYS A 107 -3.45 18.66 2.60
C LYS A 107 -4.64 17.70 2.45
N GLY A 108 -5.64 17.80 3.34
CA GLY A 108 -6.89 17.06 3.24
C GLY A 108 -7.06 15.99 4.31
N LYS A 109 -7.74 14.90 3.99
CA LYS A 109 -8.01 13.78 4.91
C LYS A 109 -7.62 12.47 4.27
N MET A 110 -7.01 11.58 5.06
CA MET A 110 -6.68 10.23 4.64
C MET A 110 -7.92 9.33 4.72
N ASN A 111 -8.25 8.68 3.62
CA ASN A 111 -9.24 7.61 3.50
C ASN A 111 -8.96 6.82 2.19
N LEU A 112 -9.67 5.73 1.93
CA LEU A 112 -9.43 4.91 0.74
C LEU A 112 -9.49 5.74 -0.56
N LYS A 113 -10.51 6.58 -0.72
CA LYS A 113 -10.68 7.40 -1.93
C LYS A 113 -9.49 8.33 -2.14
N THR A 114 -9.03 9.01 -1.09
CA THR A 114 -7.89 9.94 -1.20
C THR A 114 -6.54 9.23 -1.31
N MET A 115 -6.39 8.02 -0.80
CA MET A 115 -5.21 7.20 -1.07
C MET A 115 -5.14 6.77 -2.54
N GLN A 116 -6.26 6.35 -3.11
CA GLN A 116 -6.38 6.06 -4.54
C GLN A 116 -6.13 7.30 -5.40
N GLN A 117 -6.66 8.45 -4.99
CA GLN A 117 -6.41 9.73 -5.64
C GLN A 117 -4.92 10.11 -5.60
N THR A 118 -4.24 9.95 -4.45
CA THR A 118 -2.79 10.15 -4.35
C THR A 118 -2.05 9.33 -5.42
N ALA A 119 -2.42 8.06 -5.58
CA ALA A 119 -1.75 7.17 -6.53
C ALA A 119 -1.96 7.61 -7.99
N THR A 120 -3.20 7.96 -8.36
CA THR A 120 -3.50 8.39 -9.73
C THR A 120 -2.89 9.75 -10.05
N GLU A 121 -2.92 10.71 -9.14
CA GLU A 121 -2.30 12.02 -9.34
C GLU A 121 -0.76 11.94 -9.41
N LEU A 122 -0.15 11.07 -8.61
CA LEU A 122 1.28 10.79 -8.68
C LEU A 122 1.65 10.20 -10.05
N TYR A 123 0.86 9.24 -10.54
CA TYR A 123 1.08 8.64 -11.86
C TYR A 123 0.93 9.68 -12.97
N ASP A 124 -0.18 10.42 -12.98
CA ASP A 124 -0.50 11.40 -14.02
C ASP A 124 0.58 12.52 -14.06
N TRP A 125 1.13 12.90 -12.91
CA TRP A 125 2.25 13.80 -12.82
C TRP A 125 3.52 13.17 -13.40
N ALA A 126 3.85 11.93 -13.04
CA ALA A 126 5.06 11.25 -13.53
C ALA A 126 5.02 11.02 -15.05
N GLU A 127 3.86 10.63 -15.58
CA GLU A 127 3.66 10.45 -17.03
C GLU A 127 3.88 11.77 -17.78
N LYS A 128 3.45 12.90 -17.22
CA LYS A 128 3.63 14.23 -17.81
C LYS A 128 5.10 14.70 -17.75
N GLU A 129 5.77 14.51 -16.62
CA GLU A 129 7.17 14.95 -16.43
C GLU A 129 8.18 14.05 -17.16
N TYR A 130 7.85 12.76 -17.31
CA TYR A 130 8.72 11.75 -17.93
C TYR A 130 8.00 10.97 -19.06
N PRO A 131 7.56 11.64 -20.14
CA PRO A 131 6.65 11.05 -21.15
C PRO A 131 7.27 9.90 -21.97
N GLN A 132 8.59 9.71 -21.90
CA GLN A 132 9.29 8.62 -22.58
C GLN A 132 9.72 7.49 -21.65
N ALA A 133 9.49 7.63 -20.33
CA ALA A 133 9.92 6.66 -19.34
C ALA A 133 8.89 5.54 -19.16
N HIS A 134 9.39 4.36 -18.90
CA HIS A 134 8.59 3.21 -18.45
C HIS A 134 8.28 3.37 -16.96
N ILE A 135 7.00 3.49 -16.63
CA ILE A 135 6.57 3.60 -15.23
C ILE A 135 6.47 2.22 -14.61
N VAL A 136 7.23 2.02 -13.54
CA VAL A 136 7.23 0.82 -12.69
C VAL A 136 6.56 1.15 -11.36
N ILE A 137 5.63 0.32 -10.93
CA ILE A 137 4.99 0.48 -9.63
C ILE A 137 5.59 -0.50 -8.63
N MET A 138 5.94 0.00 -7.46
CA MET A 138 6.39 -0.83 -6.35
C MET A 138 5.54 -0.58 -5.10
N GLY A 139 5.08 -1.65 -4.46
CA GLY A 139 4.35 -1.59 -3.20
C GLY A 139 5.01 -2.46 -2.14
N HIS A 140 5.00 -1.98 -0.91
CA HIS A 140 5.41 -2.76 0.26
C HIS A 140 4.31 -2.76 1.31
N SER A 141 4.03 -3.93 1.90
CA SER A 141 3.07 -4.08 3.00
C SER A 141 1.72 -3.41 2.68
N TYR A 142 1.22 -2.52 3.52
CA TYR A 142 -0.06 -1.81 3.31
C TYR A 142 -0.13 -1.08 1.96
N GLY A 143 0.99 -0.56 1.47
CA GLY A 143 1.06 0.15 0.18
C GLY A 143 0.83 -0.74 -1.04
N THR A 144 0.99 -2.06 -0.90
CA THR A 144 0.78 -3.01 -2.02
C THR A 144 -0.64 -2.95 -2.58
N GLY A 145 -1.64 -2.73 -1.73
CA GLY A 145 -3.03 -2.62 -2.17
C GLY A 145 -3.28 -1.36 -3.02
N ILE A 146 -2.63 -0.25 -2.69
CA ILE A 146 -2.71 1.00 -3.48
C ILE A 146 -1.89 0.88 -4.78
N ALA A 147 -0.73 0.23 -4.72
CA ALA A 147 0.08 -0.12 -5.90
C ALA A 147 -0.73 -0.99 -6.89
N THR A 148 -1.41 -2.02 -6.38
CA THR A 148 -2.28 -2.90 -7.19
C THR A 148 -3.46 -2.13 -7.78
N TYR A 149 -4.11 -1.25 -7.01
CA TYR A 149 -5.17 -0.38 -7.52
C TYR A 149 -4.66 0.45 -8.71
N LEU A 150 -3.51 1.11 -8.55
CA LEU A 150 -2.95 1.96 -9.59
C LEU A 150 -2.65 1.18 -10.87
N ALA A 151 -2.00 0.02 -10.75
CA ALA A 151 -1.70 -0.84 -11.90
C ALA A 151 -2.94 -1.41 -12.59
N GLY A 152 -4.08 -1.46 -11.90
CA GLY A 152 -5.37 -1.85 -12.47
C GLY A 152 -6.13 -0.73 -13.19
N VAL A 153 -5.70 0.55 -13.03
CA VAL A 153 -6.39 1.73 -13.62
C VAL A 153 -5.48 2.61 -14.48
N ARG A 154 -4.20 2.28 -14.59
CA ARG A 154 -3.21 2.94 -15.45
C ARG A 154 -2.33 1.91 -16.15
N GLU A 155 -1.82 2.27 -17.32
CA GLU A 155 -0.85 1.46 -18.05
C GLU A 155 0.53 1.60 -17.41
N VAL A 156 1.12 0.48 -16.97
CA VAL A 156 2.42 0.46 -16.32
C VAL A 156 3.29 -0.65 -16.88
N GLN A 157 4.60 -0.49 -16.81
CA GLN A 157 5.57 -1.47 -17.33
C GLN A 157 5.53 -2.78 -16.51
N SER A 158 5.46 -2.66 -15.19
CA SER A 158 5.42 -3.79 -14.26
C SER A 158 4.98 -3.36 -12.87
N LEU A 159 4.52 -4.33 -12.08
CA LEU A 159 4.11 -4.17 -10.68
C LEU A 159 4.94 -5.08 -9.78
N PHE A 160 5.60 -4.50 -8.77
CA PHE A 160 6.31 -5.24 -7.71
C PHE A 160 5.53 -5.15 -6.41
N ILE A 161 5.26 -6.30 -5.80
CA ILE A 161 4.53 -6.45 -4.54
C ILE A 161 5.43 -7.17 -3.53
N ALA A 162 5.89 -6.45 -2.52
CA ALA A 162 6.64 -7.02 -1.41
C ALA A 162 5.75 -7.09 -0.16
N ALA A 163 5.60 -8.28 0.41
CA ALA A 163 4.71 -8.53 1.54
C ALA A 163 3.27 -8.03 1.30
N GLY A 164 2.62 -8.54 0.26
CA GLY A 164 1.28 -8.14 -0.14
C GLY A 164 0.15 -8.79 0.68
N TYR A 165 -1.06 -8.31 0.47
CA TYR A 165 -2.31 -8.85 1.04
C TYR A 165 -3.43 -8.80 0.00
N ARG A 166 -4.49 -9.61 0.20
CA ARG A 166 -5.63 -9.70 -0.73
C ARG A 166 -6.70 -8.64 -0.44
N ASP A 167 -6.96 -8.40 0.82
CA ASP A 167 -7.80 -7.31 1.33
C ASP A 167 -7.39 -6.96 2.77
N VAL A 168 -7.89 -5.86 3.29
CA VAL A 168 -7.52 -5.36 4.63
C VAL A 168 -7.81 -6.37 5.75
N SER A 169 -8.70 -7.36 5.54
CA SER A 169 -8.95 -8.40 6.53
C SER A 169 -7.73 -9.29 6.79
N ASP A 170 -6.89 -9.50 5.78
CA ASP A 170 -5.63 -10.24 5.95
C ASP A 170 -4.70 -9.56 6.98
N LEU A 171 -4.72 -8.22 7.01
CA LEU A 171 -3.96 -7.42 7.99
C LEU A 171 -4.65 -7.38 9.35
N TYR A 172 -5.94 -7.06 9.38
CA TYR A 172 -6.70 -6.88 10.62
C TYR A 172 -6.79 -8.17 11.43
N ASN A 173 -6.95 -9.32 10.77
CA ASN A 173 -7.02 -10.62 11.42
C ASN A 173 -5.71 -11.05 12.09
N LYS A 174 -4.58 -10.41 11.80
CA LYS A 174 -3.33 -10.61 12.55
C LYS A 174 -3.39 -10.04 13.96
N MET A 175 -4.17 -8.98 14.15
CA MET A 175 -4.33 -8.31 15.45
C MET A 175 -5.63 -8.75 16.14
N VAL A 176 -6.74 -8.75 15.41
CA VAL A 176 -8.08 -9.09 15.91
C VAL A 176 -8.73 -10.06 14.92
N PRO A 177 -8.67 -11.38 15.19
CA PRO A 177 -9.09 -12.42 14.23
C PRO A 177 -10.61 -12.63 14.19
N ILE A 178 -11.37 -11.58 13.86
CA ILE A 178 -12.83 -11.60 13.76
C ILE A 178 -13.37 -11.30 12.35
N PHE A 179 -12.55 -10.77 11.46
CA PHE A 179 -12.99 -10.34 10.13
C PHE A 179 -12.96 -11.49 9.11
N TRP A 180 -13.72 -12.56 9.39
CA TRP A 180 -13.79 -13.75 8.56
C TRP A 180 -15.13 -13.82 7.81
N GLY A 181 -15.14 -14.34 6.58
CA GLY A 181 -16.36 -14.57 5.80
C GLY A 181 -17.27 -13.34 5.77
N PRO A 182 -18.56 -13.49 6.21
CA PRO A 182 -19.52 -12.36 6.17
C PRO A 182 -19.14 -11.20 7.10
N LEU A 183 -18.27 -11.40 8.12
CA LEU A 183 -17.85 -10.34 9.04
C LEU A 183 -16.95 -9.28 8.37
N ARG A 184 -16.43 -9.57 7.17
CA ARG A 184 -15.72 -8.58 6.34
C ARG A 184 -16.57 -7.36 5.99
N ILE A 185 -17.91 -7.47 6.02
CA ILE A 185 -18.82 -6.33 5.79
C ILE A 185 -18.60 -5.17 6.75
N PHE A 186 -18.03 -5.43 7.93
CA PHE A 186 -17.70 -4.39 8.91
C PHE A 186 -16.48 -3.56 8.54
N ILE A 187 -15.63 -4.03 7.61
CA ILE A 187 -14.44 -3.29 7.20
C ILE A 187 -14.85 -2.16 6.26
N SER A 188 -14.87 -0.93 6.76
CA SER A 188 -14.99 0.27 5.93
C SER A 188 -13.61 0.67 5.37
N ASN A 189 -13.57 1.37 4.23
CA ASN A 189 -12.34 1.69 3.50
C ASN A 189 -11.47 0.45 3.22
N ASN A 190 -12.12 -0.67 2.88
CA ASN A 190 -11.44 -1.91 2.59
C ASN A 190 -10.67 -1.81 1.26
N ILE A 191 -9.35 -1.88 1.32
CA ILE A 191 -8.50 -1.99 0.13
C ILE A 191 -8.61 -3.42 -0.36
N GLN A 192 -9.33 -3.64 -1.44
CA GLN A 192 -9.61 -4.97 -2.02
C GLN A 192 -8.59 -5.29 -3.11
N ALA A 193 -7.33 -5.54 -2.71
CA ALA A 193 -6.23 -5.77 -3.65
C ALA A 193 -6.50 -6.95 -4.60
N ALA A 194 -7.13 -8.03 -4.13
CA ALA A 194 -7.52 -9.15 -4.97
C ALA A 194 -8.55 -8.79 -6.06
N GLU A 195 -9.44 -7.83 -5.80
CA GLU A 195 -10.38 -7.33 -6.82
C GLU A 195 -9.66 -6.42 -7.82
N TYR A 196 -8.75 -5.58 -7.36
CA TYR A 196 -7.95 -4.71 -8.25
C TYR A 196 -7.02 -5.54 -9.15
N ALA A 197 -6.46 -6.64 -8.63
CA ALA A 197 -5.57 -7.54 -9.36
C ALA A 197 -6.18 -8.10 -10.65
N LYS A 198 -7.50 -8.26 -10.71
CA LYS A 198 -8.23 -8.74 -11.90
C LYS A 198 -8.08 -7.82 -13.11
N ASN A 199 -7.81 -6.53 -12.88
CA ASN A 199 -7.66 -5.52 -13.93
C ASN A 199 -6.20 -5.24 -14.28
N VAL A 200 -5.24 -5.85 -13.57
CA VAL A 200 -3.81 -5.67 -13.84
C VAL A 200 -3.40 -6.51 -15.05
N SER A 201 -2.90 -5.85 -16.08
CA SER A 201 -2.48 -6.47 -17.35
C SER A 201 -0.96 -6.59 -17.50
N CYS A 202 -0.19 -5.81 -16.75
CA CYS A 202 1.27 -5.85 -16.79
C CYS A 202 1.84 -7.09 -16.07
N PRO A 203 3.13 -7.43 -16.29
CA PRO A 203 3.85 -8.40 -15.47
C PRO A 203 3.85 -8.01 -13.99
N VAL A 204 3.61 -8.98 -13.10
CA VAL A 204 3.56 -8.79 -11.65
C VAL A 204 4.60 -9.67 -10.97
N TYR A 205 5.39 -9.07 -10.09
CA TYR A 205 6.41 -9.77 -9.31
C TYR A 205 6.04 -9.71 -7.83
N VAL A 206 5.67 -10.87 -7.27
CA VAL A 206 5.31 -10.99 -5.85
C VAL A 206 6.50 -11.51 -5.07
N ILE A 207 6.86 -10.80 -4.02
CA ILE A 207 8.02 -11.11 -3.17
C ILE A 207 7.52 -11.40 -1.76
N GLY A 208 7.95 -12.52 -1.22
CA GLY A 208 7.65 -12.96 0.14
C GLY A 208 8.85 -13.54 0.85
N SER A 209 8.70 -13.83 2.14
CA SER A 209 9.72 -14.51 2.93
C SER A 209 9.11 -15.46 3.96
N ASP A 210 9.80 -16.57 4.20
CA ASP A 210 9.43 -17.51 5.26
C ASP A 210 9.66 -16.93 6.66
N SER A 211 10.58 -15.99 6.80
CA SER A 211 10.84 -15.25 8.05
C SER A 211 9.90 -14.07 8.29
N ASP A 212 9.06 -13.68 7.31
CA ASP A 212 8.03 -12.67 7.52
C ASP A 212 6.86 -13.23 8.36
N THR A 213 6.82 -12.89 9.63
CA THR A 213 5.75 -13.28 10.56
C THR A 213 4.49 -12.44 10.41
N THR A 214 4.57 -11.29 9.76
CA THR A 214 3.45 -10.36 9.55
C THR A 214 2.61 -10.77 8.34
N LEU A 215 3.21 -10.88 7.16
CA LEU A 215 2.56 -11.26 5.91
C LEU A 215 3.35 -12.38 5.23
N ASN A 216 3.26 -13.56 5.81
CA ASN A 216 4.10 -14.72 5.55
C ASN A 216 4.04 -15.24 4.10
N ALA A 217 5.01 -16.09 3.74
CA ALA A 217 5.14 -16.67 2.40
C ALA A 217 3.87 -17.41 1.92
N SER A 218 3.13 -18.07 2.81
CA SER A 218 1.89 -18.75 2.42
C SER A 218 0.81 -17.79 1.96
N LEU A 219 0.76 -16.58 2.53
CA LEU A 219 -0.13 -15.52 2.07
C LEU A 219 0.36 -14.96 0.72
N GLN A 220 1.67 -14.80 0.53
CA GLN A 220 2.21 -14.30 -0.74
C GLN A 220 1.89 -15.22 -1.92
N LYS A 221 1.88 -16.54 -1.73
CA LYS A 221 1.40 -17.49 -2.74
C LYS A 221 -0.04 -17.22 -3.15
N LYS A 222 -0.93 -16.95 -2.16
CA LYS A 222 -2.33 -16.60 -2.42
C LYS A 222 -2.50 -15.20 -3.04
N VAL A 223 -1.60 -14.28 -2.77
CA VAL A 223 -1.56 -12.96 -3.43
C VAL A 223 -1.19 -13.13 -4.90
N ALA A 224 -0.17 -13.90 -5.20
CA ALA A 224 0.24 -14.18 -6.58
C ALA A 224 -0.90 -14.82 -7.41
N GLU A 225 -1.67 -15.73 -6.82
CA GLU A 225 -2.83 -16.38 -7.45
C GLU A 225 -3.96 -15.41 -7.83
N CYS A 226 -3.96 -14.18 -7.29
CA CYS A 226 -4.95 -13.15 -7.65
C CYS A 226 -4.67 -12.50 -9.02
N PHE A 227 -3.48 -12.64 -9.56
CA PHE A 227 -3.06 -12.03 -10.82
C PHE A 227 -3.01 -13.05 -11.96
N ASN A 228 -3.33 -12.61 -13.17
CA ASN A 228 -3.29 -13.45 -14.37
C ASN A 228 -1.85 -13.70 -14.87
N ASN A 229 -0.92 -12.78 -14.58
CA ASN A 229 0.47 -12.84 -15.06
C ASN A 229 1.40 -12.43 -13.90
N SER A 230 1.66 -13.37 -13.00
CA SER A 230 2.52 -13.14 -11.85
C SER A 230 3.64 -14.16 -11.74
N GLU A 231 4.80 -13.68 -11.32
CA GLU A 231 5.93 -14.48 -10.83
C GLU A 231 6.08 -14.28 -9.34
N ILE A 232 6.41 -15.34 -8.61
CA ILE A 232 6.61 -15.26 -7.15
C ILE A 232 8.02 -15.69 -6.77
N LYS A 233 8.63 -14.92 -5.88
CA LYS A 233 9.90 -15.26 -5.23
C LYS A 233 9.75 -15.25 -3.72
N ILE A 234 10.09 -16.36 -3.08
CA ILE A 234 10.12 -16.50 -1.63
C ILE A 234 11.58 -16.57 -1.18
N PHE A 235 11.94 -15.75 -0.21
CA PHE A 235 13.22 -15.74 0.47
C PHE A 235 13.11 -16.49 1.80
N ASP A 236 14.22 -16.99 2.32
CA ASP A 236 14.23 -17.78 3.56
C ASP A 236 14.31 -16.88 4.80
N ASP A 237 15.10 -15.80 4.76
CA ASP A 237 15.59 -15.06 5.93
C ASP A 237 15.39 -13.53 5.85
N VAL A 238 14.40 -13.06 5.11
CA VAL A 238 14.08 -11.63 5.00
C VAL A 238 12.95 -11.26 5.96
N SER A 239 13.19 -10.33 6.86
CA SER A 239 12.15 -9.82 7.78
C SER A 239 11.17 -8.92 7.03
N HIS A 240 10.01 -8.64 7.67
CA HIS A 240 8.95 -7.81 7.07
C HIS A 240 9.45 -6.41 6.62
N GLU A 241 10.39 -5.83 7.33
CA GLU A 241 10.90 -4.48 7.05
C GLU A 241 12.07 -4.47 6.05
N ASP A 242 12.67 -5.64 5.75
CA ASP A 242 13.94 -5.72 5.03
C ASP A 242 13.81 -6.04 3.53
N TYR A 243 12.61 -6.22 3.01
CA TYR A 243 12.38 -6.58 1.58
C TYR A 243 13.05 -5.63 0.59
N LEU A 244 13.18 -4.36 0.92
CA LEU A 244 13.79 -3.37 0.04
C LEU A 244 15.29 -3.20 0.32
N SER A 245 15.85 -4.01 1.23
CA SER A 245 17.29 -4.09 1.52
C SER A 245 18.00 -5.16 0.69
N LEU A 246 17.25 -5.93 -0.07
CA LEU A 246 17.70 -6.98 -1.00
C LEU A 246 18.37 -6.42 -2.30
#